data_9d1205338a33b6b0c747c64b283a35b2
#
_entry.id   9d1205338a33b6b0c747c64b283a35b2
#
_cell.length_a   1.000
_cell.length_b   1.000
_cell.length_c   1.000
_cell.angle_alpha   90.00
_cell.angle_beta   90.00
_cell.angle_gamma   90.00
#
_symmetry.space_group_name_H-M   'P 1'
#
loop_
_entity.id
_entity.type
_entity.pdbx_description
1 polymer ?
#
loop_
_entity_poly.entity_id
_entity_poly.type
_entity_poly.pdbx_seq_one_letter_code
_entity_poly.pdbx_strand_id
1 'polypeptide(L)'
;AWAIYDVFETQDGEQVFVGVVSDSLWQKFCAAFELAELGTDPRYLTNSQRVAARDTLLPQVRTLFKNYTKVDLVARLERTGLPFAPIGKPEDLFDDPHLLASGGLGDVTLEDGTVTKLPLLPVELDGHRPTQGGHLPRPGEHTREVLEALGLAGEEINSLAGTRVIQ
;
A
#
# COMPACT_ATOMS: atom_id res chain seq x y z
N ALA A 1 6.05 -19.87 -6.31
CA ALA A 1 6.66 -18.74 -5.56
C ALA A 1 7.88 -18.23 -6.32
N TRP A 2 8.31 -17.00 -6.03
CA TRP A 2 9.53 -16.39 -6.57
C TRP A 2 10.56 -16.22 -5.46
N ALA A 3 11.85 -16.27 -5.82
CA ALA A 3 12.94 -16.13 -4.86
C ALA A 3 13.05 -14.69 -4.33
N ILE A 4 12.96 -13.71 -5.25
CA ILE A 4 12.99 -12.29 -4.94
C ILE A 4 11.59 -11.75 -5.23
N TYR A 5 10.80 -11.58 -4.18
CA TYR A 5 9.46 -11.01 -4.18
C TYR A 5 9.15 -10.62 -2.74
N ASP A 6 9.67 -9.47 -2.33
CA ASP A 6 9.69 -9.09 -0.92
C ASP A 6 9.83 -7.57 -0.79
N VAL A 7 9.65 -7.08 0.43
CA VAL A 7 9.96 -5.71 0.83
C VAL A 7 11.39 -5.66 1.36
N PHE A 8 12.16 -4.70 0.89
CA PHE A 8 13.55 -4.51 1.23
C PHE A 8 13.77 -3.13 1.86
N GLU A 9 14.60 -3.10 2.89
CA GLU A 9 15.04 -1.89 3.55
C GLU A 9 16.22 -1.26 2.80
N THR A 10 16.18 0.04 2.66
CA THR A 10 17.22 0.87 2.01
C THR A 10 18.20 1.44 3.04
N GLN A 11 19.25 2.13 2.57
CA GLN A 11 20.28 2.74 3.41
C GLN A 11 19.69 3.77 4.41
N ASP A 12 18.68 4.51 3.98
CA ASP A 12 17.99 5.55 4.75
C ASP A 12 16.84 5.02 5.63
N GLY A 13 16.72 3.67 5.76
CA GLY A 13 15.70 3.03 6.59
C GLY A 13 14.29 3.02 5.99
N GLU A 14 14.15 3.49 4.76
CA GLU A 14 12.91 3.42 4.00
C GLU A 14 12.72 2.02 3.38
N GLN A 15 11.58 1.77 2.73
CA GLN A 15 11.25 0.45 2.20
C GLN A 15 10.84 0.50 0.74
N VAL A 16 11.26 -0.51 -0.02
CA VAL A 16 10.88 -0.70 -1.42
C VAL A 16 10.52 -2.17 -1.65
N PHE A 17 9.35 -2.43 -2.20
CA PHE A 17 9.00 -3.75 -2.72
C PHE A 17 9.71 -3.97 -4.06
N VAL A 18 10.30 -5.16 -4.26
CA VAL A 18 10.92 -5.55 -5.54
C VAL A 18 10.55 -6.99 -5.87
N GLY A 19 10.14 -7.21 -7.13
CA GLY A 19 9.82 -8.53 -7.68
C GLY A 19 10.71 -8.90 -8.86
N VAL A 20 11.34 -10.09 -8.80
CA VAL A 20 12.02 -10.71 -9.94
C VAL A 20 11.26 -11.97 -10.32
N VAL A 21 10.29 -11.80 -11.23
CA VAL A 21 9.24 -12.81 -11.49
C VAL A 21 9.49 -13.66 -12.75
N SER A 22 10.64 -13.50 -13.41
CA SER A 22 11.03 -14.33 -14.54
C SER A 22 12.55 -14.43 -14.66
N ASP A 23 13.03 -15.39 -15.48
CA ASP A 23 14.46 -15.55 -15.74
C ASP A 23 15.03 -14.38 -16.56
N SER A 24 14.24 -13.81 -17.46
CA SER A 24 14.63 -12.61 -18.20
C SER A 24 14.75 -11.36 -17.29
N LEU A 25 13.87 -11.23 -16.30
CA LEU A 25 13.96 -10.15 -15.31
C LEU A 25 15.12 -10.35 -14.34
N TRP A 26 15.50 -11.61 -14.07
CA TRP A 26 16.71 -11.90 -13.32
C TRP A 26 17.97 -11.39 -14.03
N GLN A 27 18.09 -11.61 -15.34
CA GLN A 27 19.22 -11.08 -16.10
C GLN A 27 19.25 -9.55 -16.10
N LYS A 28 18.08 -8.90 -16.25
CA LYS A 28 17.97 -7.43 -16.14
C LYS A 28 18.35 -6.93 -14.76
N PHE A 29 17.93 -7.63 -13.70
CA PHE A 29 18.31 -7.32 -12.33
C PHE A 29 19.82 -7.39 -12.15
N CYS A 30 20.45 -8.49 -12.55
CA CYS A 30 21.90 -8.65 -12.45
C CYS A 30 22.66 -7.58 -13.24
N ALA A 31 22.21 -7.27 -14.45
CA ALA A 31 22.81 -6.21 -15.26
C ALA A 31 22.66 -4.82 -14.60
N ALA A 32 21.49 -4.49 -14.07
CA ALA A 32 21.22 -3.20 -13.46
C ALA A 32 22.03 -2.95 -12.18
N PHE A 33 22.37 -4.00 -11.44
CA PHE A 33 23.12 -3.92 -10.19
C PHE A 33 24.59 -4.42 -10.33
N GLU A 34 25.07 -4.62 -11.59
CA GLU A 34 26.45 -5.01 -11.89
C GLU A 34 26.87 -6.35 -11.24
N LEU A 35 25.91 -7.29 -11.15
CA LEU A 35 26.06 -8.60 -10.52
C LEU A 35 26.35 -9.69 -11.56
N ALA A 36 27.36 -9.51 -12.41
CA ALA A 36 27.67 -10.42 -13.51
C ALA A 36 27.91 -11.87 -13.05
N GLU A 37 28.59 -12.06 -11.92
CA GLU A 37 28.86 -13.37 -11.35
C GLU A 37 27.56 -14.08 -10.90
N LEU A 38 26.64 -13.36 -10.25
CA LEU A 38 25.34 -13.93 -9.87
C LEU A 38 24.48 -14.25 -11.09
N GLY A 39 24.54 -13.42 -12.13
CA GLY A 39 23.79 -13.60 -13.37
C GLY A 39 24.20 -14.84 -14.17
N THR A 40 25.43 -15.31 -14.01
CA THR A 40 25.98 -16.49 -14.69
C THR A 40 26.12 -17.72 -13.80
N ASP A 41 25.89 -17.60 -12.50
CA ASP A 41 26.00 -18.71 -11.55
C ASP A 41 24.90 -19.77 -11.81
N PRO A 42 25.27 -21.03 -12.07
CA PRO A 42 24.32 -22.11 -12.34
C PRO A 42 23.26 -22.30 -11.24
N ARG A 43 23.52 -21.87 -10.01
CA ARG A 43 22.60 -21.98 -8.89
C ARG A 43 21.42 -21.00 -8.99
N TYR A 44 21.50 -20.00 -9.87
CA TYR A 44 20.53 -18.89 -9.95
C TYR A 44 19.93 -18.67 -11.35
N LEU A 45 20.25 -19.50 -12.33
CA LEU A 45 19.83 -19.28 -13.73
C LEU A 45 18.30 -19.34 -13.92
N THR A 46 17.64 -20.29 -13.26
CA THR A 46 16.19 -20.45 -13.34
C THR A 46 15.50 -20.04 -12.06
N ASN A 47 14.21 -19.66 -12.15
CA ASN A 47 13.43 -19.34 -10.97
C ASN A 47 13.42 -20.47 -9.93
N SER A 48 13.29 -21.72 -10.37
CA SER A 48 13.30 -22.88 -9.46
C SER A 48 14.61 -23.00 -8.68
N GLN A 49 15.75 -22.76 -9.35
CA GLN A 49 17.07 -22.77 -8.72
C GLN A 49 17.20 -21.61 -7.71
N ARG A 50 16.75 -20.40 -8.07
CA ARG A 50 16.74 -19.25 -7.16
C ARG A 50 15.85 -19.49 -5.95
N VAL A 51 14.68 -20.12 -6.13
CA VAL A 51 13.79 -20.48 -5.02
C VAL A 51 14.45 -21.49 -4.09
N ALA A 52 15.11 -22.52 -4.64
CA ALA A 52 15.86 -23.50 -3.83
C ALA A 52 17.02 -22.85 -3.04
N ALA A 53 17.64 -21.82 -3.60
CA ALA A 53 18.75 -21.09 -2.99
C ALA A 53 18.32 -19.79 -2.26
N ARG A 54 17.01 -19.62 -1.99
CA ARG A 54 16.45 -18.38 -1.45
C ARG A 54 17.12 -17.91 -0.16
N ASP A 55 17.41 -18.85 0.74
CA ASP A 55 18.01 -18.56 2.04
C ASP A 55 19.44 -17.98 1.95
N THR A 56 20.14 -18.23 0.85
CA THR A 56 21.46 -17.66 0.58
C THR A 56 21.40 -16.44 -0.35
N LEU A 57 20.42 -16.37 -1.24
CA LEU A 57 20.26 -15.29 -2.20
C LEU A 57 19.66 -14.03 -1.58
N LEU A 58 18.57 -14.16 -0.80
CA LEU A 58 17.88 -13.00 -0.22
C LEU A 58 18.76 -12.14 0.69
N PRO A 59 19.60 -12.69 1.58
CA PRO A 59 20.53 -11.89 2.38
C PRO A 59 21.47 -11.04 1.54
N GLN A 60 21.93 -11.55 0.40
CA GLN A 60 22.80 -10.81 -0.52
C GLN A 60 22.04 -9.63 -1.15
N VAL A 61 20.80 -9.86 -1.59
CA VAL A 61 19.94 -8.79 -2.13
C VAL A 61 19.62 -7.74 -1.06
N ARG A 62 19.33 -8.15 0.18
CA ARG A 62 19.13 -7.23 1.32
C ARG A 62 20.36 -6.37 1.58
N THR A 63 21.52 -6.95 1.58
CA THR A 63 22.80 -6.23 1.75
C THR A 63 23.05 -5.26 0.58
N LEU A 64 22.76 -5.69 -0.64
CA LEU A 64 22.88 -4.85 -1.83
C LEU A 64 22.02 -3.59 -1.71
N PHE A 65 20.73 -3.73 -1.36
CA PHE A 65 19.80 -2.61 -1.32
C PHE A 65 20.08 -1.61 -0.18
N LYS A 66 20.72 -2.07 0.90
CA LYS A 66 21.22 -1.19 1.96
C LYS A 66 22.37 -0.24 1.53
N ASN A 67 22.90 -0.41 0.33
CA ASN A 67 23.88 0.54 -0.23
C ASN A 67 23.21 1.70 -1.00
N TYR A 68 21.90 1.72 -1.14
CA TYR A 68 21.15 2.73 -1.88
C TYR A 68 20.13 3.42 -0.98
N THR A 69 19.98 4.74 -1.15
CA THR A 69 18.80 5.43 -0.62
C THR A 69 17.55 4.99 -1.37
N LYS A 70 16.35 5.19 -0.81
CA LYS A 70 15.07 4.89 -1.48
C LYS A 70 15.01 5.58 -2.85
N VAL A 71 15.41 6.85 -2.92
CA VAL A 71 15.40 7.65 -4.17
C VAL A 71 16.32 7.03 -5.22
N ASP A 72 17.56 6.69 -4.86
CA ASP A 72 18.52 6.11 -5.80
C ASP A 72 18.12 4.71 -6.26
N LEU A 73 17.57 3.90 -5.35
CA LEU A 73 17.09 2.55 -5.67
C LEU A 73 15.90 2.61 -6.64
N VAL A 74 14.91 3.45 -6.36
CA VAL A 74 13.73 3.65 -7.23
C VAL A 74 14.16 4.13 -8.60
N ALA A 75 14.99 5.17 -8.70
CA ALA A 75 15.49 5.69 -9.97
C ALA A 75 16.26 4.63 -10.80
N ARG A 76 16.96 3.69 -10.13
CA ARG A 76 17.63 2.58 -10.80
C ARG A 76 16.63 1.53 -11.29
N LEU A 77 15.64 1.18 -10.46
CA LEU A 77 14.61 0.18 -10.78
C LEU A 77 13.70 0.62 -11.94
N GLU A 78 13.36 1.89 -12.04
CA GLU A 78 12.56 2.47 -13.14
C GLU A 78 13.12 2.14 -14.53
N ARG A 79 14.44 2.05 -14.65
CA ARG A 79 15.14 1.76 -15.92
C ARG A 79 15.16 0.28 -16.28
N THR A 80 14.73 -0.59 -15.38
CA THR A 80 14.88 -2.06 -15.56
C THR A 80 13.65 -2.72 -16.14
N GLY A 81 12.45 -2.16 -15.90
CA GLY A 81 11.16 -2.79 -16.14
C GLY A 81 10.86 -3.94 -15.14
N LEU A 82 11.55 -4.01 -14.02
CA LEU A 82 11.23 -4.89 -12.90
C LEU A 82 9.96 -4.40 -12.20
N PRO A 83 9.08 -5.27 -11.72
CA PRO A 83 8.04 -4.90 -10.77
C PRO A 83 8.65 -4.38 -9.47
N PHE A 84 8.34 -3.15 -9.12
CA PHE A 84 8.71 -2.56 -7.84
C PHE A 84 7.66 -1.54 -7.40
N ALA A 85 7.66 -1.24 -6.11
CA ALA A 85 6.87 -0.16 -5.54
C ALA A 85 7.58 0.43 -4.31
N PRO A 86 7.76 1.75 -4.22
CA PRO A 86 8.15 2.37 -2.97
C PRO A 86 7.03 2.14 -1.94
N ILE A 87 7.41 1.81 -0.71
CA ILE A 87 6.45 1.72 0.39
C ILE A 87 6.31 3.11 0.99
N GLY A 88 5.10 3.65 0.92
CA GLY A 88 4.74 4.94 1.52
C GLY A 88 4.19 4.77 2.92
N LYS A 89 4.20 5.84 3.69
CA LYS A 89 3.52 5.97 4.98
C LYS A 89 2.16 6.65 4.76
N PRO A 90 1.19 6.48 5.65
CA PRO A 90 -0.11 7.13 5.51
C PRO A 90 -0.02 8.67 5.36
N GLU A 91 0.91 9.29 6.06
CA GLU A 91 1.16 10.73 5.98
C GLU A 91 1.68 11.20 4.62
N ASP A 92 2.38 10.35 3.86
CA ASP A 92 2.91 10.68 2.53
C ASP A 92 1.77 10.93 1.51
N LEU A 93 0.56 10.44 1.80
CA LEU A 93 -0.61 10.62 0.94
C LEU A 93 -1.03 12.09 0.79
N PHE A 94 -0.75 12.94 1.78
CA PHE A 94 -1.11 14.35 1.73
C PHE A 94 -0.31 15.11 0.67
N ASP A 95 0.90 14.65 0.36
CA ASP A 95 1.80 15.24 -0.61
C ASP A 95 1.96 14.37 -1.87
N ASP A 96 1.16 13.30 -2.01
CA ASP A 96 1.23 12.42 -3.16
C ASP A 96 0.82 13.15 -4.46
N PRO A 97 1.72 13.27 -5.44
CA PRO A 97 1.46 14.04 -6.66
C PRO A 97 0.27 13.52 -7.48
N HIS A 98 0.03 12.19 -7.46
CA HIS A 98 -1.10 11.59 -8.19
C HIS A 98 -2.43 11.92 -7.50
N LEU A 99 -2.51 11.79 -6.17
CA LEU A 99 -3.71 12.14 -5.41
C LEU A 99 -4.04 13.63 -5.53
N LEU A 100 -3.03 14.49 -5.46
CA LEU A 100 -3.20 15.94 -5.62
C LEU A 100 -3.69 16.28 -7.04
N ALA A 101 -3.03 15.75 -8.08
CA ALA A 101 -3.39 16.03 -9.47
C ALA A 101 -4.77 15.46 -9.87
N SER A 102 -5.17 14.33 -9.30
CA SER A 102 -6.46 13.69 -9.58
C SER A 102 -7.62 14.19 -8.71
N GLY A 103 -7.38 15.11 -7.76
CA GLY A 103 -8.37 15.48 -6.76
C GLY A 103 -8.79 14.29 -5.87
N GLY A 104 -7.86 13.38 -5.63
CA GLY A 104 -8.09 12.13 -4.92
C GLY A 104 -8.20 12.24 -3.40
N LEU A 105 -8.10 13.47 -2.84
CA LEU A 105 -8.25 13.75 -1.41
C LEU A 105 -9.49 14.58 -1.15
N GLY A 106 -10.30 14.18 -0.19
CA GLY A 106 -11.51 14.90 0.26
C GLY A 106 -11.38 15.39 1.70
N ASP A 107 -11.97 16.55 1.99
CA ASP A 107 -12.00 17.11 3.34
C ASP A 107 -12.92 16.30 4.26
N VAL A 108 -12.44 16.03 5.46
CA VAL A 108 -13.16 15.33 6.52
C VAL A 108 -13.01 16.11 7.82
N THR A 109 -14.13 16.34 8.51
CA THR A 109 -14.15 16.96 9.83
C THR A 109 -14.08 15.87 10.91
N LEU A 110 -13.11 15.98 11.80
CA LEU A 110 -12.93 15.10 12.95
C LEU A 110 -13.89 15.51 14.09
N GLU A 111 -13.99 14.65 15.10
CA GLU A 111 -14.89 14.87 16.26
C GLU A 111 -14.59 16.15 17.03
N ASP A 112 -13.33 16.59 17.07
CA ASP A 112 -12.89 17.83 17.73
C ASP A 112 -13.08 19.09 16.87
N GLY A 113 -13.68 18.96 15.68
CA GLY A 113 -13.87 20.02 14.70
C GLY A 113 -12.68 20.30 13.81
N THR A 114 -11.57 19.58 13.96
CA THR A 114 -10.41 19.69 13.07
C THR A 114 -10.75 19.15 11.68
N VAL A 115 -10.37 19.89 10.65
CA VAL A 115 -10.51 19.44 9.25
C VAL A 115 -9.21 18.82 8.78
N THR A 116 -9.29 17.60 8.25
CA THR A 116 -8.19 16.90 7.60
C THR A 116 -8.62 16.38 6.23
N LYS A 117 -7.74 15.67 5.54
CA LYS A 117 -8.05 15.05 4.24
C LYS A 117 -7.93 13.53 4.33
N LEU A 118 -8.81 12.83 3.63
CA LEU A 118 -8.70 11.39 3.43
C LEU A 118 -8.78 11.06 1.93
N PRO A 119 -8.16 9.95 1.49
CA PRO A 119 -8.33 9.47 0.12
C PRO A 119 -9.79 9.19 -0.20
N LEU A 120 -10.25 9.71 -1.32
CA LEU A 120 -11.56 9.40 -1.89
C LEU A 120 -11.54 8.03 -2.54
N LEU A 121 -12.73 7.43 -2.73
CA LEU A 121 -12.84 6.19 -3.48
C LEU A 121 -12.28 6.39 -4.92
N PRO A 122 -11.45 5.44 -5.43
CA PRO A 122 -10.89 5.53 -6.77
C PRO A 122 -11.90 5.08 -7.85
N VAL A 123 -13.15 5.49 -7.71
CA VAL A 123 -14.25 5.12 -8.60
C VAL A 123 -14.97 6.41 -9.04
N GLU A 124 -15.27 6.49 -10.32
CA GLU A 124 -16.15 7.52 -10.89
C GLU A 124 -17.38 6.84 -11.48
N LEU A 125 -18.56 7.38 -11.17
CA LEU A 125 -19.85 6.96 -11.72
C LEU A 125 -20.46 8.15 -12.47
N ASP A 126 -20.70 7.99 -13.76
CA ASP A 126 -21.24 9.04 -14.62
C ASP A 126 -20.47 10.38 -14.52
N GLY A 127 -19.14 10.31 -14.44
CA GLY A 127 -18.27 11.49 -14.30
C GLY A 127 -18.25 12.12 -12.91
N HIS A 128 -18.87 11.47 -11.93
CA HIS A 128 -18.88 11.92 -10.54
C HIS A 128 -18.12 10.94 -9.64
N ARG A 129 -17.21 11.46 -8.84
CA ARG A 129 -16.56 10.68 -7.77
C ARG A 129 -17.42 10.76 -6.52
N PRO A 130 -17.87 9.63 -5.93
CA PRO A 130 -18.58 9.64 -4.67
C PRO A 130 -17.73 10.31 -3.59
N THR A 131 -18.23 11.39 -3.01
CA THR A 131 -17.63 12.02 -1.85
C THR A 131 -18.24 11.41 -0.60
N GLN A 132 -17.42 11.08 0.39
CA GLN A 132 -17.92 10.65 1.68
C GLN A 132 -18.43 11.88 2.44
N GLY A 133 -19.43 11.69 3.31
CA GLY A 133 -20.19 12.75 3.96
C GLY A 133 -19.38 13.58 4.95
N GLY A 134 -18.49 14.36 4.62
CA GLY A 134 -17.88 15.50 5.29
C GLY A 134 -17.48 15.42 6.79
N HIS A 135 -17.87 14.39 7.54
CA HIS A 135 -17.45 14.18 8.95
C HIS A 135 -17.29 12.69 9.26
N LEU A 136 -16.50 12.36 10.28
CA LEU A 136 -16.42 11.01 10.83
C LEU A 136 -17.53 10.81 11.86
N PRO A 137 -18.46 9.86 11.64
CA PRO A 137 -19.57 9.63 12.56
C PRO A 137 -19.06 9.05 13.88
N ARG A 138 -19.71 9.42 14.98
CA ARG A 138 -19.48 8.80 16.28
C ARG A 138 -20.09 7.40 16.34
N PRO A 139 -19.55 6.49 17.15
CA PRO A 139 -20.23 5.24 17.44
C PRO A 139 -21.67 5.50 17.90
N GLY A 140 -22.64 4.85 17.22
CA GLY A 140 -24.07 5.00 17.55
C GLY A 140 -24.76 6.22 16.91
N GLU A 141 -24.08 7.14 16.25
CA GLU A 141 -24.67 8.37 15.70
C GLU A 141 -25.88 8.12 14.78
N HIS A 142 -25.82 7.09 13.95
CA HIS A 142 -26.89 6.74 13.02
C HIS A 142 -27.77 5.56 13.49
N THR A 143 -27.58 5.09 14.72
CA THR A 143 -28.29 3.88 15.21
C THR A 143 -29.80 4.04 15.12
N ARG A 144 -30.36 5.15 15.59
CA ARG A 144 -31.80 5.40 15.56
C ARG A 144 -32.32 5.44 14.12
N GLU A 145 -31.69 6.21 13.25
CA GLU A 145 -32.07 6.35 11.83
C GLU A 145 -32.11 4.99 11.12
N VAL A 146 -31.07 4.17 11.32
CA VAL A 146 -30.99 2.84 10.71
C VAL A 146 -32.09 1.92 11.23
N LEU A 147 -32.37 1.94 12.54
CA LEU A 147 -33.39 1.07 13.14
C LEU A 147 -34.81 1.50 12.74
N GLU A 148 -35.08 2.79 12.65
CA GLU A 148 -36.34 3.32 12.12
C GLU A 148 -36.54 2.95 10.65
N ALA A 149 -35.50 3.04 9.83
CA ALA A 149 -35.54 2.61 8.42
C ALA A 149 -35.79 1.10 8.27
N LEU A 150 -35.37 0.30 9.25
CA LEU A 150 -35.68 -1.14 9.34
C LEU A 150 -37.08 -1.44 9.88
N GLY A 151 -37.85 -0.42 10.28
CA GLY A 151 -39.23 -0.54 10.70
C GLY A 151 -39.45 -0.75 12.22
N LEU A 152 -38.41 -0.56 13.06
CA LEU A 152 -38.57 -0.63 14.50
C LEU A 152 -39.33 0.61 15.01
N ALA A 153 -40.25 0.40 15.95
CA ALA A 153 -40.94 1.52 16.61
C ALA A 153 -40.01 2.28 17.58
N GLY A 154 -40.22 3.58 17.72
CA GLY A 154 -39.39 4.41 18.60
C GLY A 154 -39.35 3.93 20.05
N GLU A 155 -40.45 3.33 20.57
CA GLU A 155 -40.50 2.73 21.91
C GLU A 155 -39.57 1.51 22.04
N GLU A 156 -39.51 0.68 21.02
CA GLU A 156 -38.63 -0.48 20.95
C GLU A 156 -37.16 -0.05 20.93
N ILE A 157 -36.81 0.94 20.11
CA ILE A 157 -35.48 1.53 20.06
C ILE A 157 -35.07 2.11 21.42
N ASN A 158 -35.97 2.83 22.08
CA ASN A 158 -35.72 3.37 23.42
C ASN A 158 -35.49 2.27 24.46
N SER A 159 -36.22 1.17 24.36
CA SER A 159 -36.02 -0.02 25.22
C SER A 159 -34.66 -0.64 25.01
N LEU A 160 -34.22 -0.80 23.74
CA LEU A 160 -32.89 -1.32 23.40
C LEU A 160 -31.77 -0.41 23.92
N ALA A 161 -31.93 0.91 23.81
CA ALA A 161 -30.98 1.87 24.36
C ALA A 161 -30.93 1.82 25.89
N GLY A 162 -32.09 1.71 26.55
CA GLY A 162 -32.18 1.60 28.02
C GLY A 162 -31.51 0.33 28.56
N THR A 163 -31.50 -0.76 27.81
CA THR A 163 -30.80 -2.00 28.15
C THR A 163 -29.35 -2.03 27.66
N ARG A 164 -28.86 -0.95 27.08
CA ARG A 164 -27.48 -0.83 26.52
C ARG A 164 -27.15 -1.86 25.44
N VAL A 165 -28.13 -2.37 24.72
CA VAL A 165 -27.93 -3.23 23.54
C VAL A 165 -27.45 -2.41 22.36
N ILE A 166 -27.86 -1.12 22.32
CA ILE A 166 -27.44 -0.13 21.32
C ILE A 166 -26.95 1.15 22.00
N GLN A 167 -26.17 1.92 21.23
CA GLN A 167 -25.74 3.27 21.58
C GLN A 167 -26.51 4.31 20.78
#